data_ca9621bf82efd51430d2948e0915d2e0
#
_entry.id   ca9621bf82efd51430d2948e0915d2e0
#
_cell.length_a   1.000
_cell.length_b   1.000
_cell.length_c   1.000
_cell.angle_alpha   90.00
_cell.angle_beta   90.00
_cell.angle_gamma   90.00
#
_symmetry.space_group_name_H-M   'P 1'
#
loop_
_entity.id
_entity.type
_entity.pdbx_description
1 polymer ?
#
loop_
_entity_poly.entity_id
_entity_poly.type
_entity_poly.pdbx_seq_one_letter_code
_entity_poly.pdbx_strand_id
1 'polypeptide(L)'
;MEKLIFVFQMLAFILFSYLNSNAQTGNVEITQSVDIEKVIEIKKEINKNISMLRIQIYNGNREDAQIIKEKFENHKIDSIVDIVYETPNYKIWVGQYISQLEADRKLLEIRKYFSDAFIFRPVISPILEEEEEEEEEIKN
;
A
#
# COMPACT_ATOMS: atom_id res chain seq x y z
N MET A 1 -47.06 52.71 -7.54
CA MET A 1 -45.64 53.16 -7.63
C MET A 1 -44.79 52.52 -6.55
N GLU A 2 -45.26 52.40 -5.30
CA GLU A 2 -44.48 51.82 -4.20
C GLU A 2 -44.04 50.35 -4.43
N LYS A 3 -44.93 49.52 -4.97
CA LYS A 3 -44.59 48.13 -5.26
C LYS A 3 -43.50 47.95 -6.31
N LEU A 4 -43.45 48.85 -7.27
CA LEU A 4 -42.44 48.85 -8.32
C LEU A 4 -41.06 49.24 -7.76
N ILE A 5 -41.03 50.19 -6.83
CA ILE A 5 -39.83 50.64 -6.13
C ILE A 5 -39.29 49.51 -5.26
N PHE A 6 -40.17 48.77 -4.58
CA PHE A 6 -39.79 47.64 -3.73
C PHE A 6 -39.17 46.48 -4.55
N VAL A 7 -39.75 46.18 -5.71
CA VAL A 7 -39.21 45.14 -6.62
C VAL A 7 -37.85 45.57 -7.17
N PHE A 8 -37.68 46.85 -7.52
CA PHE A 8 -36.40 47.37 -8.00
C PHE A 8 -35.31 47.35 -6.91
N GLN A 9 -35.67 47.64 -5.66
CA GLN A 9 -34.77 47.56 -4.52
C GLN A 9 -34.33 46.12 -4.21
N MET A 10 -35.24 45.16 -4.31
CA MET A 10 -34.97 43.76 -4.12
C MET A 10 -34.04 43.20 -5.22
N LEU A 11 -34.28 43.62 -6.47
CA LEU A 11 -33.42 43.26 -7.60
C LEU A 11 -32.01 43.82 -7.47
N ALA A 12 -31.87 45.07 -7.02
CA ALA A 12 -30.57 45.70 -6.79
C ALA A 12 -29.80 45.02 -5.66
N PHE A 13 -30.48 44.58 -4.60
CA PHE A 13 -29.84 43.84 -3.50
C PHE A 13 -29.32 42.47 -3.94
N ILE A 14 -30.06 41.77 -4.80
CA ILE A 14 -29.64 40.48 -5.40
C ILE A 14 -28.40 40.70 -6.29
N LEU A 15 -28.40 41.73 -7.15
CA LEU A 15 -27.24 42.03 -7.99
C LEU A 15 -25.99 42.36 -7.15
N PHE A 16 -26.15 43.10 -6.05
CA PHE A 16 -25.03 43.47 -5.17
C PHE A 16 -24.40 42.24 -4.47
N SER A 17 -25.18 41.19 -4.20
CA SER A 17 -24.68 39.93 -3.60
C SER A 17 -23.77 39.14 -4.55
N TYR A 18 -23.96 39.25 -5.86
CA TYR A 18 -23.12 38.58 -6.85
C TYR A 18 -21.73 39.21 -7.05
N LEU A 19 -21.55 40.49 -6.69
CA LEU A 19 -20.31 41.20 -6.91
C LEU A 19 -19.22 40.94 -5.85
N ASN A 20 -19.57 40.26 -4.74
CA ASN A 20 -18.65 40.04 -3.63
C ASN A 20 -18.11 38.58 -3.52
N SER A 21 -18.28 37.74 -4.55
CA SER A 21 -17.67 36.41 -4.56
C SER A 21 -16.21 36.49 -4.99
N ASN A 22 -15.34 36.99 -4.12
CA ASN A 22 -13.92 36.74 -4.23
C ASN A 22 -13.67 35.30 -3.74
N ALA A 23 -13.55 34.39 -4.67
CA ALA A 23 -13.02 33.07 -4.36
C ALA A 23 -11.59 33.28 -3.85
N GLN A 24 -11.36 32.99 -2.57
CA GLN A 24 -10.02 32.98 -2.01
C GLN A 24 -9.23 31.86 -2.68
N THR A 25 -8.40 32.19 -3.65
CA THR A 25 -7.32 31.33 -4.09
C THR A 25 -6.31 31.30 -2.96
N GLY A 26 -6.45 30.29 -2.08
CA GLY A 26 -5.47 30.04 -1.03
C GLY A 26 -4.15 29.63 -1.67
N ASN A 27 -3.20 30.56 -1.69
CA ASN A 27 -1.82 30.21 -2.06
C ASN A 27 -1.18 29.57 -0.83
N VAL A 28 -1.06 28.23 -0.83
CA VAL A 28 -0.37 27.50 0.25
C VAL A 28 1.11 27.54 -0.07
N GLU A 29 1.84 28.46 0.54
CA GLU A 29 3.29 28.50 0.49
C GLU A 29 3.83 27.52 1.54
N ILE A 30 4.24 26.32 1.08
CA ILE A 30 4.82 25.31 1.95
C ILE A 30 6.31 25.63 2.08
N THR A 31 6.68 26.35 3.14
CA THR A 31 8.08 26.56 3.51
C THR A 31 8.56 25.34 4.29
N GLN A 32 9.17 24.39 3.61
CA GLN A 32 9.81 23.24 4.25
C GLN A 32 11.24 23.60 4.64
N SER A 33 11.64 23.26 5.86
CA SER A 33 13.05 23.33 6.23
C SER A 33 13.85 22.24 5.50
N VAL A 34 15.12 22.53 5.20
CA VAL A 34 16.04 21.58 4.54
C VAL A 34 16.14 20.24 5.29
N ASP A 35 15.89 20.25 6.59
CA ASP A 35 15.91 19.06 7.42
C ASP A 35 14.69 18.15 7.15
N ILE A 36 13.55 18.71 6.77
CA ILE A 36 12.35 17.93 6.41
C ILE A 36 12.56 17.20 5.08
N GLU A 37 13.20 17.83 4.10
CA GLU A 37 13.53 17.16 2.83
C GLU A 37 14.44 15.96 3.05
N LYS A 38 15.50 16.10 3.87
CA LYS A 38 16.37 14.98 4.24
C LYS A 38 15.63 13.85 4.94
N VAL A 39 14.72 14.17 5.86
CA VAL A 39 13.90 13.17 6.55
C VAL A 39 12.98 12.45 5.58
N ILE A 40 12.41 13.15 4.61
CA ILE A 40 11.56 12.54 3.56
C ILE A 40 12.39 11.62 2.65
N GLU A 41 13.60 12.03 2.25
CA GLU A 41 14.49 11.19 1.44
C GLU A 41 14.92 9.94 2.20
N ILE A 42 15.39 10.08 3.44
CA ILE A 42 15.74 8.94 4.30
C ILE A 42 14.53 8.01 4.49
N LYS A 43 13.34 8.56 4.69
CA LYS A 43 12.13 7.76 4.83
C LYS A 43 11.75 7.03 3.53
N LYS A 44 11.95 7.65 2.36
CA LYS A 44 11.75 6.99 1.07
C LYS A 44 12.76 5.85 0.85
N GLU A 45 14.01 6.07 1.21
CA GLU A 45 15.07 5.06 1.09
C GLU A 45 14.84 3.88 2.04
N ILE A 46 14.49 4.16 3.29
CA ILE A 46 14.07 3.13 4.25
C ILE A 46 12.85 2.37 3.72
N ASN A 47 11.83 3.05 3.18
CA ASN A 47 10.63 2.41 2.67
C ASN A 47 10.87 1.55 1.41
N LYS A 48 11.86 1.85 0.58
CA LYS A 48 12.28 0.97 -0.54
C LYS A 48 12.84 -0.35 -0.03
N ASN A 49 13.50 -0.33 1.13
CA ASN A 49 14.14 -1.50 1.73
C ASN A 49 13.28 -2.20 2.80
N ILE A 50 12.06 -1.70 3.07
CA ILE A 50 11.14 -2.39 3.98
C ILE A 50 10.46 -3.53 3.23
N SER A 51 10.90 -4.75 3.51
CA SER A 51 10.14 -5.94 3.12
C SER A 51 8.76 -5.90 3.76
N MET A 52 7.71 -6.10 2.94
CA MET A 52 6.34 -6.18 3.42
C MET A 52 6.15 -7.40 4.33
N LEU A 53 5.25 -7.27 5.30
CA LEU A 53 4.88 -8.41 6.14
C LEU A 53 4.17 -9.46 5.30
N ARG A 54 4.49 -10.72 5.55
CA ARG A 54 3.88 -11.88 4.91
C ARG A 54 3.38 -12.87 5.95
N ILE A 55 2.47 -13.74 5.55
CA ILE A 55 1.99 -14.82 6.41
C ILE A 55 2.48 -16.13 5.84
N GLN A 56 3.25 -16.90 6.62
CA GLN A 56 3.62 -18.26 6.26
C GLN A 56 2.55 -19.23 6.74
N ILE A 57 2.06 -20.08 5.84
CA ILE A 57 1.01 -21.06 6.14
C ILE A 57 1.51 -22.51 6.05
N TYR A 58 2.70 -22.73 5.45
CA TYR A 58 3.28 -24.04 5.30
C TYR A 58 4.81 -23.99 5.23
N ASN A 59 5.44 -25.07 5.69
CA ASN A 59 6.86 -25.32 5.55
C ASN A 59 7.11 -26.84 5.48
N GLY A 60 7.65 -27.34 4.38
CA GLY A 60 7.89 -28.78 4.20
C GLY A 60 8.30 -29.15 2.79
N ASN A 61 7.83 -30.30 2.28
CA ASN A 61 8.17 -30.81 0.95
C ASN A 61 7.39 -30.08 -0.16
N ARG A 62 7.83 -30.26 -1.42
CA ARG A 62 7.27 -29.59 -2.59
C ARG A 62 5.85 -30.04 -2.92
N GLU A 63 5.58 -31.34 -2.80
CA GLU A 63 4.29 -31.92 -3.21
C GLU A 63 3.16 -31.41 -2.32
N ASP A 64 3.36 -31.46 -1.01
CA ASP A 64 2.40 -30.92 -0.05
C ASP A 64 2.24 -29.41 -0.18
N ALA A 65 3.33 -28.66 -0.47
CA ALA A 65 3.26 -27.22 -0.73
C ALA A 65 2.30 -26.91 -1.87
N GLN A 66 2.35 -27.67 -2.96
CA GLN A 66 1.46 -27.48 -4.09
C GLN A 66 -0.02 -27.70 -3.70
N ILE A 67 -0.29 -28.80 -2.98
CA ILE A 67 -1.65 -29.14 -2.53
C ILE A 67 -2.19 -28.06 -1.57
N ILE A 68 -1.36 -27.58 -0.66
CA ILE A 68 -1.75 -26.55 0.31
C ILE A 68 -1.97 -25.20 -0.36
N LYS A 69 -1.17 -24.84 -1.37
CA LYS A 69 -1.39 -23.65 -2.19
C LYS A 69 -2.76 -23.69 -2.85
N GLU A 70 -3.09 -24.75 -3.58
CA GLU A 70 -4.38 -24.94 -4.24
C GLU A 70 -5.55 -24.88 -3.24
N LYS A 71 -5.39 -25.51 -2.08
CA LYS A 71 -6.38 -25.47 -1.00
C LYS A 71 -6.59 -24.04 -0.49
N PHE A 72 -5.52 -23.26 -0.34
CA PHE A 72 -5.61 -21.87 0.11
C PHE A 72 -6.31 -20.99 -0.93
N GLU A 73 -5.94 -21.09 -2.21
CA GLU A 73 -6.52 -20.34 -3.31
C GLU A 73 -8.05 -20.57 -3.42
N ASN A 74 -8.51 -21.80 -3.14
CA ASN A 74 -9.93 -22.14 -3.12
C ASN A 74 -10.73 -21.41 -2.03
N HIS A 75 -10.08 -21.00 -0.94
CA HIS A 75 -10.73 -20.22 0.13
C HIS A 75 -10.91 -18.73 -0.24
N LYS A 76 -10.20 -18.22 -1.26
CA LYS A 76 -10.27 -16.82 -1.74
C LYS A 76 -10.07 -15.77 -0.64
N ILE A 77 -9.22 -16.08 0.35
CA ILE A 77 -8.93 -15.17 1.46
C ILE A 77 -7.97 -14.06 1.02
N ASP A 78 -6.99 -14.42 0.22
CA ASP A 78 -6.01 -13.52 -0.38
C ASP A 78 -5.67 -13.97 -1.79
N SER A 79 -5.27 -13.06 -2.67
CA SER A 79 -4.91 -13.34 -4.06
C SER A 79 -3.42 -13.58 -4.27
N ILE A 80 -2.58 -13.18 -3.31
CA ILE A 80 -1.12 -13.29 -3.40
C ILE A 80 -0.70 -14.54 -2.62
N VAL A 81 -0.26 -15.58 -3.33
CA VAL A 81 0.20 -16.84 -2.74
C VAL A 81 1.42 -17.35 -3.49
N ASP A 82 2.55 -17.37 -2.84
CA ASP A 82 3.83 -17.78 -3.42
C ASP A 82 4.36 -19.05 -2.77
N ILE A 83 4.94 -19.93 -3.61
CA ILE A 83 5.78 -21.05 -3.14
C ILE A 83 7.22 -20.56 -3.20
N VAL A 84 7.87 -20.52 -2.06
CA VAL A 84 9.27 -20.08 -1.92
C VAL A 84 10.12 -21.28 -1.50
N TYR A 85 11.21 -21.51 -2.22
CA TYR A 85 12.19 -22.51 -1.83
C TYR A 85 13.26 -21.89 -0.95
N GLU A 86 13.31 -22.32 0.26
CA GLU A 86 14.39 -21.99 1.21
C GLU A 86 14.98 -23.28 1.74
N THR A 87 16.19 -23.57 1.28
CA THR A 87 16.87 -24.84 1.54
C THR A 87 16.78 -25.28 3.01
N PRO A 88 16.32 -26.50 3.33
CA PRO A 88 15.92 -27.58 2.40
C PRO A 88 14.42 -27.61 2.05
N ASN A 89 13.61 -26.67 2.52
CA ASN A 89 12.17 -26.75 2.52
C ASN A 89 11.50 -25.79 1.52
N TYR A 90 10.29 -26.17 1.11
CA TYR A 90 9.35 -25.32 0.42
C TYR A 90 8.41 -24.67 1.43
N LYS A 91 8.23 -23.35 1.30
CA LYS A 91 7.35 -22.54 2.15
C LYS A 91 6.24 -21.94 1.32
N ILE A 92 5.07 -21.75 1.92
CA ILE A 92 3.99 -20.99 1.28
C ILE A 92 3.84 -19.67 2.03
N TRP A 93 4.02 -18.60 1.30
CA TRP A 93 3.87 -17.23 1.78
C TRP A 93 2.63 -16.59 1.17
N VAL A 94 1.84 -15.93 2.00
CA VAL A 94 0.56 -15.34 1.63
C VAL A 94 0.57 -13.85 1.91
N GLY A 95 -0.01 -13.09 0.99
CA GLY A 95 -0.24 -11.65 1.10
C GLY A 95 1.04 -10.82 1.08
N GLN A 96 0.84 -9.51 1.03
CA GLN A 96 1.88 -8.48 1.17
C GLN A 96 1.27 -7.33 1.96
N TYR A 97 1.58 -7.22 3.24
CA TYR A 97 0.94 -6.28 4.14
C TYR A 97 1.91 -5.20 4.58
N ILE A 98 1.49 -3.95 4.48
CA ILE A 98 2.30 -2.79 4.88
C ILE A 98 2.24 -2.60 6.41
N SER A 99 1.08 -2.86 7.01
CA SER A 99 0.87 -2.66 8.44
C SER A 99 0.66 -3.96 9.19
N GLN A 100 1.12 -3.98 10.46
CA GLN A 100 0.89 -5.10 11.36
C GLN A 100 -0.61 -5.37 11.57
N LEU A 101 -1.41 -4.32 11.70
CA LEU A 101 -2.85 -4.44 11.91
C LEU A 101 -3.57 -5.14 10.76
N GLU A 102 -3.15 -4.86 9.53
CA GLU A 102 -3.69 -5.51 8.33
C GLU A 102 -3.31 -6.99 8.31
N ALA A 103 -2.03 -7.29 8.56
CA ALA A 103 -1.53 -8.66 8.65
C ALA A 103 -2.24 -9.46 9.74
N ASP A 104 -2.45 -8.88 10.94
CA ASP A 104 -3.13 -9.54 12.05
C ASP A 104 -4.59 -9.87 11.71
N ARG A 105 -5.30 -8.96 11.04
CA ARG A 105 -6.68 -9.22 10.59
C ARG A 105 -6.74 -10.40 9.62
N LYS A 106 -5.82 -10.43 8.65
CA LYS A 106 -5.74 -11.54 7.69
C LYS A 106 -5.30 -12.83 8.34
N LEU A 107 -4.37 -12.78 9.28
CA LEU A 107 -3.95 -13.95 10.04
C LEU A 107 -5.13 -14.60 10.80
N LEU A 108 -6.03 -13.81 11.38
CA LEU A 108 -7.23 -14.33 12.05
C LEU A 108 -8.16 -15.10 11.09
N GLU A 109 -8.28 -14.64 9.85
CA GLU A 109 -9.05 -15.34 8.82
C GLU A 109 -8.36 -16.63 8.39
N ILE A 110 -7.05 -16.57 8.14
CA ILE A 110 -6.24 -17.68 7.67
C ILE A 110 -6.18 -18.80 8.72
N ARG A 111 -6.03 -18.46 10.00
CA ARG A 111 -5.95 -19.43 11.09
C ARG A 111 -7.20 -20.29 11.29
N LYS A 112 -8.32 -19.92 10.72
CA LYS A 112 -9.53 -20.77 10.70
C LYS A 112 -9.31 -22.07 9.92
N TYR A 113 -8.37 -22.06 8.97
CA TYR A 113 -8.06 -23.17 8.07
C TYR A 113 -6.63 -23.70 8.22
N PHE A 114 -5.71 -22.81 8.61
CA PHE A 114 -4.27 -23.07 8.76
C PHE A 114 -3.81 -22.56 10.12
N SER A 115 -3.98 -23.41 11.16
CA SER A 115 -3.75 -23.07 12.57
C SER A 115 -2.33 -22.57 12.87
N ASP A 116 -1.36 -23.10 12.14
CA ASP A 116 0.07 -22.86 12.37
C ASP A 116 0.60 -21.64 11.60
N ALA A 117 -0.31 -20.90 10.96
CA ALA A 117 0.05 -19.67 10.24
C ALA A 117 0.61 -18.61 11.17
N PHE A 118 1.64 -17.92 10.73
CA PHE A 118 2.25 -16.79 11.45
C PHE A 118 2.73 -15.69 10.53
N ILE A 119 2.77 -14.48 11.06
CA ILE A 119 3.30 -13.30 10.37
C ILE A 119 4.81 -13.25 10.55
N PHE A 120 5.51 -12.91 9.48
CA PHE A 120 6.94 -12.64 9.50
C PHE A 120 7.30 -11.55 8.49
N ARG A 121 8.52 -11.08 8.57
CA ARG A 121 9.09 -10.14 7.60
C ARG A 121 10.21 -10.86 6.85
N PRO A 122 10.04 -11.12 5.54
CA PRO A 122 11.11 -11.72 4.76
C PRO A 122 12.33 -10.80 4.73
N VAL A 123 13.51 -11.36 4.86
CA VAL A 123 14.74 -10.64 4.62
C VAL A 123 14.94 -10.59 3.11
N ILE A 124 14.93 -9.41 2.53
CA ILE A 124 15.30 -9.24 1.12
C ILE A 124 16.82 -9.38 1.07
N SER A 125 17.29 -10.51 0.55
CA SER A 125 18.73 -10.63 0.23
C SER A 125 19.00 -9.79 -1.01
N PRO A 126 19.94 -8.85 -0.99
CA PRO A 126 20.27 -8.00 -2.13
C PRO A 126 20.90 -8.74 -3.32
N ILE A 127 20.99 -10.06 -3.26
CA ILE A 127 21.72 -10.92 -4.21
C ILE A 127 21.02 -11.02 -5.59
N LEU A 128 19.75 -10.63 -5.73
CA LEU A 128 19.04 -10.77 -7.00
C LEU A 128 19.16 -9.54 -7.92
N GLU A 129 19.57 -8.41 -7.42
CA GLU A 129 19.77 -7.20 -8.26
C GLU A 129 21.13 -7.24 -9.00
N GLU A 130 22.17 -7.90 -8.43
CA GLU A 130 23.48 -8.00 -9.06
C GLU A 130 23.49 -8.97 -10.26
N GLU A 131 22.66 -10.02 -10.26
CA GLU A 131 22.61 -10.97 -11.38
C GLU A 131 21.86 -10.40 -12.61
N GLU A 132 20.89 -9.50 -12.42
CA GLU A 132 20.19 -8.84 -13.52
C GLU A 132 21.04 -7.73 -14.16
N GLU A 133 21.86 -7.00 -13.39
CA GLU A 133 22.77 -5.99 -13.91
C GLU A 133 23.95 -6.60 -14.68
N GLU A 134 24.49 -7.76 -14.22
CA GLU A 134 25.55 -8.46 -14.95
C GLU A 134 25.05 -9.08 -16.29
N GLU A 135 23.79 -9.51 -16.37
CA GLU A 135 23.23 -10.01 -17.65
C GLU A 135 22.94 -8.90 -18.66
N GLU A 136 22.67 -7.66 -18.23
CA GLU A 136 22.51 -6.53 -19.14
C GLU A 136 23.84 -5.98 -19.66
N GLU A 137 24.92 -5.99 -18.88
CA GLU A 137 26.24 -5.58 -19.33
C GLU A 137 26.87 -6.54 -20.36
N ILE A 138 26.52 -7.83 -20.32
CA ILE A 138 27.04 -8.83 -21.29
C ILE A 138 26.33 -8.75 -22.65
N LYS A 139 25.16 -8.10 -22.73
CA LYS A 139 24.36 -7.96 -23.99
C LYS A 139 24.61 -6.67 -24.78
N ASN A 140 25.40 -5.74 -24.27
CA ASN A 140 25.81 -4.50 -24.92
C ASN A 140 27.27 -4.58 -25.35
#